data_2ee7212ae9b4aecae2c3418324ce3156
#
_entry.id   2ee7212ae9b4aecae2c3418324ce3156
#
_cell.length_a   1.000
_cell.length_b   1.000
_cell.length_c   1.000
_cell.angle_alpha   90.00
_cell.angle_beta   90.00
_cell.angle_gamma   90.00
#
_symmetry.space_group_name_H-M   'P 1'
#
loop_
_entity.id
_entity.type
_entity.pdbx_description
1 polymer ?
#
loop_
_entity_poly.entity_id
_entity_poly.type
_entity_poly.pdbx_seq_one_letter_code
_entity_poly.pdbx_strand_id
1 'polypeptide(L)'
;MHIQVVTFKLDGIDDAAYQLHAEQNAPVFAAMPGLRAKIWLANRQAGTYGGIYTWDDAAAMRAYQSGKIFQGLQANPHMIDVTVRDFPVLAGPTKVTRGGY
;
A
#
# COMPACT_ATOMS: atom_id res chain seq x y z
N MET A 1 3.10 2.75 15.64
CA MET A 1 3.30 2.49 14.20
C MET A 1 2.53 1.25 13.81
N HIS A 2 1.92 1.25 12.65
CA HIS A 2 1.09 0.15 12.15
C HIS A 2 1.46 -0.13 10.69
N ILE A 3 1.62 -1.40 10.34
CA ILE A 3 1.99 -1.83 8.98
C ILE A 3 0.76 -2.38 8.28
N GLN A 4 0.59 -2.00 7.01
CA GLN A 4 -0.45 -2.54 6.16
C GLN A 4 0.18 -3.07 4.88
N VAL A 5 -0.23 -4.27 4.45
CA VAL A 5 0.23 -4.89 3.21
C VAL A 5 -0.98 -5.10 2.31
N VAL A 6 -0.95 -4.46 1.15
CA VAL A 6 -1.99 -4.60 0.13
C VAL A 6 -1.36 -5.21 -1.10
N THR A 7 -1.91 -6.31 -1.59
CA THR A 7 -1.46 -6.92 -2.84
C THR A 7 -2.64 -7.17 -3.77
N PHE A 8 -2.36 -7.21 -5.06
CA PHE A 8 -3.35 -7.49 -6.10
C PHE A 8 -2.66 -7.98 -7.36
N LYS A 9 -3.46 -8.47 -8.29
CA LYS A 9 -3.04 -8.85 -9.63
C LYS A 9 -3.56 -7.83 -10.64
N LEU A 10 -2.88 -7.72 -11.78
CA LEU A 10 -3.36 -6.87 -12.89
C LEU A 10 -4.20 -7.69 -13.85
N ASP A 11 -5.24 -7.07 -14.40
CA ASP A 11 -6.11 -7.64 -15.42
C ASP A 11 -6.42 -6.58 -16.47
N GLY A 12 -6.06 -6.86 -17.73
CA GLY A 12 -6.33 -5.96 -18.84
C GLY A 12 -5.45 -4.73 -18.95
N ILE A 13 -4.44 -4.60 -18.09
CA ILE A 13 -3.37 -3.60 -18.19
C ILE A 13 -2.02 -4.28 -17.96
N ASP A 14 -0.97 -3.72 -18.56
CA ASP A 14 0.38 -4.25 -18.42
C ASP A 14 1.17 -3.55 -17.32
N ASP A 15 2.38 -4.05 -17.07
CA ASP A 15 3.29 -3.49 -16.08
C ASP A 15 3.61 -2.02 -16.33
N ALA A 16 3.85 -1.63 -17.57
CA ALA A 16 4.20 -0.25 -17.92
C ALA A 16 3.05 0.72 -17.63
N ALA A 17 1.82 0.33 -17.94
CA ALA A 17 0.64 1.14 -17.64
C ALA A 17 0.42 1.26 -16.13
N TYR A 18 0.62 0.19 -15.38
CA TYR A 18 0.54 0.23 -13.92
C TYR A 18 1.62 1.12 -13.32
N GLN A 19 2.86 1.02 -13.80
CA GLN A 19 3.97 1.85 -13.31
C GLN A 19 3.67 3.34 -13.49
N LEU A 20 3.16 3.73 -14.65
CA LEU A 20 2.76 5.11 -14.90
C LEU A 20 1.66 5.57 -13.93
N HIS A 21 0.65 4.74 -13.72
CA HIS A 21 -0.42 4.99 -12.76
C HIS A 21 0.13 5.18 -11.34
N ALA A 22 1.05 4.31 -10.91
CA ALA A 22 1.68 4.38 -9.60
C ALA A 22 2.48 5.69 -9.43
N GLU A 23 3.27 6.06 -10.43
CA GLU A 23 4.05 7.30 -10.42
C GLU A 23 3.15 8.54 -10.33
N GLN A 24 2.03 8.55 -11.04
CA GLN A 24 1.06 9.64 -11.01
C GLN A 24 0.37 9.76 -9.65
N ASN A 25 0.18 8.66 -8.95
CA ASN A 25 -0.51 8.62 -7.65
C ASN A 25 0.43 8.76 -6.46
N ALA A 26 1.72 8.57 -6.63
CA ALA A 26 2.68 8.66 -5.52
C ALA A 26 2.59 9.98 -4.74
N PRO A 27 2.46 11.16 -5.37
CA PRO A 27 2.30 12.42 -4.61
C PRO A 27 1.04 12.46 -3.75
N VAL A 28 -0.05 11.81 -4.19
CA VAL A 28 -1.30 11.74 -3.41
C VAL A 28 -1.07 10.96 -2.11
N PHE A 29 -0.35 9.84 -2.20
CA PHE A 29 0.01 9.06 -1.01
C PHE A 29 1.00 9.81 -0.12
N ALA A 30 1.97 10.52 -0.70
CA ALA A 30 2.94 11.30 0.07
C ALA A 30 2.28 12.37 0.94
N ALA A 31 1.14 12.91 0.51
CA ALA A 31 0.39 13.93 1.24
C ALA A 31 -0.64 13.35 2.22
N MET A 32 -0.75 12.03 2.32
CA MET A 32 -1.81 11.39 3.09
C MET A 32 -1.56 11.49 4.59
N PRO A 33 -2.54 11.96 5.39
CA PRO A 33 -2.35 12.11 6.83
C PRO A 33 -2.04 10.76 7.49
N GLY A 34 -1.01 10.76 8.34
CA GLY A 34 -0.60 9.58 9.09
C GLY A 34 0.19 8.54 8.31
N LEU A 35 0.40 8.72 7.01
CA LEU A 35 1.27 7.83 6.25
C LEU A 35 2.73 8.24 6.45
N ARG A 36 3.52 7.35 7.02
CA ARG A 36 4.96 7.58 7.26
C ARG A 36 5.79 7.20 6.05
N ALA A 37 5.44 6.09 5.42
CA ALA A 37 6.13 5.58 4.24
C ALA A 37 5.24 4.60 3.48
N LYS A 38 5.43 4.52 2.19
CA LYS A 38 4.84 3.48 1.34
C LYS A 38 5.93 2.92 0.43
N ILE A 39 6.07 1.59 0.44
CA ILE A 39 6.92 0.87 -0.51
C ILE A 39 5.99 0.25 -1.54
N TRP A 40 6.21 0.55 -2.80
CA TRP A 40 5.43 0.01 -3.92
C TRP A 40 6.01 -1.32 -4.36
N LEU A 41 5.16 -2.31 -4.56
CA LEU A 41 5.58 -3.68 -4.89
C LEU A 41 5.25 -4.00 -6.34
N ALA A 42 6.19 -4.64 -7.02
CA ALA A 42 6.00 -5.11 -8.39
C ALA A 42 6.79 -6.42 -8.58
N ASN A 43 6.13 -7.55 -8.35
CA ASN A 43 6.66 -8.85 -8.69
C ASN A 43 6.12 -9.25 -10.06
N ARG A 44 6.84 -8.89 -11.12
CA ARG A 44 6.43 -9.11 -12.51
C ARG A 44 6.29 -10.58 -12.84
N GLN A 45 7.17 -11.40 -12.30
CA GLN A 45 7.19 -12.83 -12.54
C GLN A 45 5.95 -13.53 -11.98
N ALA A 46 5.54 -13.17 -10.77
CA ALA A 46 4.34 -13.71 -10.14
C ALA A 46 3.07 -12.94 -10.53
N GLY A 47 3.21 -11.79 -11.18
CA GLY A 47 2.09 -10.92 -11.52
C GLY A 47 1.45 -10.26 -10.29
N THR A 48 2.19 -10.09 -9.20
CA THR A 48 1.68 -9.55 -7.96
C THR A 48 2.23 -8.15 -7.72
N TYR A 49 1.35 -7.20 -7.49
CA TYR A 49 1.64 -5.79 -7.28
C TYR A 49 1.02 -5.32 -5.97
N GLY A 50 1.36 -4.14 -5.52
CA GLY A 50 0.75 -3.57 -4.34
C GLY A 50 1.66 -2.63 -3.57
N GLY A 51 1.51 -2.60 -2.25
CA GLY A 51 2.31 -1.73 -1.41
C GLY A 51 2.41 -2.22 0.03
N ILE A 52 3.51 -1.81 0.66
CA ILE A 52 3.70 -1.91 2.10
C ILE A 52 3.62 -0.50 2.67
N TYR A 53 2.64 -0.28 3.54
CA TYR A 53 2.36 1.02 4.12
C TYR A 53 2.80 1.04 5.58
N THR A 54 3.48 2.08 5.98
CA THR A 54 3.78 2.35 7.39
C THR A 54 2.94 3.54 7.84
N TRP A 55 2.01 3.29 8.75
CA TRP A 55 1.11 4.29 9.31
C TRP A 55 1.54 4.69 10.71
N ASP A 56 1.24 5.92 11.12
CA ASP A 56 1.48 6.39 12.50
C ASP A 56 0.75 5.50 13.51
N ASP A 57 -0.48 5.11 13.19
CA ASP A 57 -1.33 4.27 14.02
C ASP A 57 -2.40 3.56 13.19
N ALA A 58 -3.13 2.66 13.82
CA ALA A 58 -4.21 1.92 13.18
C ALA A 58 -5.38 2.82 12.77
N ALA A 59 -5.60 3.94 13.46
CA ALA A 59 -6.67 4.88 13.12
C ALA A 59 -6.40 5.57 11.77
N ALA A 60 -5.16 5.97 11.50
CA ALA A 60 -4.76 6.52 10.21
C ALA A 60 -4.97 5.50 9.07
N MET A 61 -4.58 4.25 9.30
CA MET A 61 -4.82 3.16 8.35
C MET A 61 -6.32 2.97 8.07
N ARG A 62 -7.14 2.93 9.10
CA ARG A 62 -8.60 2.77 8.94
C ARG A 62 -9.22 3.94 8.17
N ALA A 63 -8.75 5.15 8.39
CA ALA A 63 -9.20 6.32 7.65
C ALA A 63 -8.90 6.17 6.15
N TYR A 64 -7.71 5.68 5.79
CA TYR A 64 -7.36 5.35 4.42
C TYR A 64 -8.28 4.27 3.84
N GLN A 65 -8.49 3.17 4.56
CA GLN A 65 -9.35 2.07 4.11
C GLN A 65 -10.80 2.48 3.89
N SER A 66 -11.29 3.45 4.65
CA SER A 66 -12.65 3.98 4.51
C SER A 66 -12.76 5.06 3.44
N GLY A 67 -11.65 5.50 2.87
CA GLY A 67 -11.59 6.60 1.94
C GLY A 67 -11.82 6.20 0.48
N LYS A 68 -11.99 7.21 -0.37
CA LYS A 68 -12.32 7.02 -1.79
C LYS A 68 -11.21 6.35 -2.58
N ILE A 69 -9.94 6.58 -2.21
CA ILE A 69 -8.78 6.02 -2.93
C ILE A 69 -8.77 4.50 -2.78
N PHE A 70 -8.92 4.00 -1.57
CA PHE A 70 -8.97 2.56 -1.32
C PHE A 70 -10.22 1.91 -1.91
N GLN A 71 -11.37 2.57 -1.80
CA GLN A 71 -12.61 2.12 -2.45
C GLN A 71 -12.43 2.02 -3.97
N GLY A 72 -11.75 3.00 -4.57
CA GLY A 72 -11.42 3.00 -6.00
C GLY A 72 -10.52 1.84 -6.40
N LEU A 73 -9.54 1.50 -5.57
CA LEU A 73 -8.69 0.32 -5.77
C LEU A 73 -9.52 -0.96 -5.82
N GLN A 74 -10.40 -1.14 -4.83
CA GLN A 74 -11.25 -2.34 -4.74
C GLN A 74 -12.27 -2.44 -5.88
N ALA A 75 -12.73 -1.32 -6.38
CA ALA A 75 -13.69 -1.25 -7.49
C ALA A 75 -13.05 -1.27 -8.87
N ASN A 76 -11.73 -1.13 -8.96
CA ASN A 76 -11.02 -1.07 -10.24
C ASN A 76 -10.98 -2.46 -10.91
N PRO A 77 -11.58 -2.63 -12.11
CA PRO A 77 -11.61 -3.94 -12.79
C PRO A 77 -10.23 -4.43 -13.26
N HIS A 78 -9.23 -3.54 -13.30
CA HIS A 78 -7.86 -3.89 -13.68
C HIS A 78 -7.01 -4.35 -12.50
N MET A 79 -7.52 -4.24 -11.27
CA MET A 79 -6.84 -4.67 -10.05
C MET A 79 -7.69 -5.73 -9.37
N ILE A 80 -7.32 -6.98 -9.56
CA ILE A 80 -8.10 -8.14 -9.10
C ILE A 80 -7.37 -8.87 -7.97
N ASP A 81 -8.08 -9.76 -7.29
CA ASP A 81 -7.54 -10.56 -6.20
C ASP A 81 -6.87 -9.71 -5.11
N VAL A 82 -7.53 -8.61 -4.74
CA VAL A 82 -7.03 -7.68 -3.74
C VAL A 82 -6.99 -8.36 -2.37
N THR A 83 -5.81 -8.36 -1.75
CA THR A 83 -5.63 -8.81 -0.37
C THR A 83 -5.18 -7.66 0.50
N VAL A 84 -5.66 -7.62 1.73
CA VAL A 84 -5.33 -6.58 2.71
C VAL A 84 -5.00 -7.26 4.03
N ARG A 85 -3.81 -6.98 4.56
CA ARG A 85 -3.36 -7.44 5.87
C ARG A 85 -2.77 -6.29 6.63
N ASP A 86 -2.87 -6.31 7.96
CA ASP A 86 -2.25 -5.29 8.78
C ASP A 86 -1.73 -5.87 10.08
N PHE A 87 -0.76 -5.17 10.67
CA PHE A 87 -0.05 -5.65 11.85
C PHE A 87 0.37 -4.47 12.72
N PRO A 88 0.11 -4.52 14.04
CA PRO A 88 0.82 -3.63 14.96
C PRO A 88 2.31 -3.97 14.94
N VAL A 89 3.16 -2.99 15.19
CA VAL A 89 4.61 -3.15 15.15
C VAL A 89 5.14 -3.49 16.55
N LEU A 90 6.02 -4.49 16.61
CA LEU A 90 6.76 -4.82 17.81
C LEU A 90 7.91 -3.83 17.97
N ALA A 91 7.72 -2.79 18.76
CA ALA A 91 8.56 -1.59 18.75
C ALA A 91 10.02 -1.84 19.18
N GLY A 92 10.27 -2.59 20.23
CA GLY A 92 11.62 -2.80 20.76
C GLY A 92 12.61 -3.33 19.73
N PRO A 93 12.40 -4.56 19.20
CA PRO A 93 13.26 -5.12 18.17
C PRO A 93 13.28 -4.29 16.87
N THR A 94 12.15 -3.71 16.50
CA THR A 94 12.03 -2.90 15.27
C THR A 94 12.95 -1.68 15.31
N LYS A 95 13.09 -1.02 16.47
CA LYS A 95 14.02 0.10 16.62
C LYS A 95 15.47 -0.34 16.44
N VAL A 96 15.83 -1.49 17.02
CA VAL A 96 17.20 -2.02 16.91
C VAL A 96 17.58 -2.31 15.44
N THR A 97 16.65 -2.83 14.68
CA THR A 97 16.85 -3.16 13.27
C THR A 97 16.52 -2.01 12.31
N ARG A 98 16.32 -0.82 12.81
CA ARG A 98 16.07 0.39 12.02
C ARG A 98 14.80 0.31 11.17
N GLY A 99 13.71 -0.17 11.74
CA GLY A 99 12.43 -0.36 11.06
C GLY A 99 11.58 0.90 10.93
N GLY A 100 12.18 2.09 10.84
CA GLY A 100 11.46 3.34 10.58
C GLY A 100 11.07 4.14 11.83
N TYR A 101 11.65 3.83 12.97
CA TYR A 101 11.48 4.63 14.19
C TYR A 101 12.50 5.75 14.27
#